data_ece0e2fba778baaa63a5f0c98cd88bdc
#
_entry.id   ece0e2fba778baaa63a5f0c98cd88bdc
#
_cell.length_a   1.000
_cell.length_b   1.000
_cell.length_c   1.000
_cell.angle_alpha   90.00
_cell.angle_beta   90.00
_cell.angle_gamma   90.00
#
_symmetry.space_group_name_H-M   'P 1'
#
loop_
_entity.id
_entity.type
_entity.pdbx_description
1 polymer ?
#
loop_
_entity_poly.entity_id
_entity_poly.type
_entity_poly.pdbx_seq_one_letter_code
_entity_poly.pdbx_strand_id
1 'polypeptide(L)'
;MDCIFCKIANKEIPSRIITETENSIAFLDAFPLTRGHTLVIPKNHYERIQDMTEDDNADLFSTVQNVTSKVDKITGSTLLAVHNCKDSGQEIPHVHVHLIPRE
;
A
#
# COMPACT_ATOMS: atom_id res chain seq x y z
N MET A 1 -18.15 1.01 8.29
CA MET A 1 -17.17 2.02 7.82
C MET A 1 -16.92 1.83 6.33
N ASP A 2 -17.08 2.88 5.56
CA ASP A 2 -16.91 2.83 4.11
C ASP A 2 -15.49 3.14 3.69
N CYS A 3 -14.59 2.20 3.97
CA CYS A 3 -13.20 2.34 3.54
C CYS A 3 -12.95 1.39 2.37
N ILE A 4 -12.60 1.96 1.21
CA ILE A 4 -12.34 1.16 0.02
C ILE A 4 -11.17 0.18 0.23
N PHE A 5 -10.15 0.57 0.99
CA PHE A 5 -9.02 -0.32 1.26
C PHE A 5 -9.39 -1.45 2.22
N CYS A 6 -10.25 -1.17 3.20
CA CYS A 6 -10.79 -2.25 4.04
C CYS A 6 -11.57 -3.27 3.19
N LYS A 7 -12.33 -2.78 2.22
CA LYS A 7 -13.10 -3.65 1.32
C LYS A 7 -12.19 -4.49 0.43
N ILE A 8 -11.08 -3.92 -0.05
CA ILE A 8 -10.08 -4.66 -0.83
C ILE A 8 -9.42 -5.72 0.05
N ALA A 9 -9.04 -5.36 1.26
CA ALA A 9 -8.40 -6.29 2.19
C ALA A 9 -9.32 -7.46 2.55
N ASN A 10 -10.62 -7.21 2.64
CA ASN A 10 -11.63 -8.21 2.95
C ASN A 10 -12.16 -8.95 1.71
N LYS A 11 -11.61 -8.67 0.53
CA LYS A 11 -12.02 -9.29 -0.74
C LYS A 11 -13.45 -8.97 -1.15
N GLU A 12 -14.00 -7.87 -0.64
CA GLU A 12 -15.35 -7.42 -1.02
C GLU A 12 -15.34 -6.68 -2.36
N ILE A 13 -14.20 -6.12 -2.74
CA ILE A 13 -13.99 -5.44 -4.02
C ILE A 13 -12.84 -6.13 -4.72
N PRO A 14 -12.95 -6.46 -6.01
CA PRO A 14 -11.84 -7.06 -6.74
C PRO A 14 -10.69 -6.07 -6.92
N SER A 15 -9.47 -6.59 -6.89
CA SER A 15 -8.26 -5.82 -7.17
C SER A 15 -7.21 -6.75 -7.75
N ARG A 16 -6.16 -6.17 -8.37
CA ARG A 16 -5.06 -6.96 -8.91
C ARG A 16 -4.01 -7.15 -7.83
N ILE A 17 -4.16 -8.22 -7.05
CA ILE A 17 -3.30 -8.52 -5.93
C ILE A 17 -1.95 -9.03 -6.42
N ILE A 18 -0.87 -8.43 -5.90
CA ILE A 18 0.51 -8.84 -6.19
C ILE A 18 0.98 -9.84 -5.16
N THR A 19 0.78 -9.54 -3.89
CA THR A 19 1.11 -10.43 -2.79
C THR A 19 0.28 -10.09 -1.57
N GLU A 20 0.21 -11.03 -0.67
CA GLU A 20 -0.60 -10.89 0.54
C GLU A 20 0.09 -11.66 1.66
N THR A 21 0.14 -11.04 2.84
CA THR A 21 0.60 -11.69 4.05
C THR A 21 -0.57 -11.80 5.03
N GLU A 22 -0.30 -12.25 6.24
CA GLU A 22 -1.33 -12.31 7.27
C GLU A 22 -1.92 -10.93 7.57
N ASN A 23 -1.08 -9.89 7.60
CA ASN A 23 -1.49 -8.56 8.06
C ASN A 23 -1.40 -7.46 6.99
N SER A 24 -0.93 -7.77 5.79
CA SER A 24 -0.74 -6.77 4.72
C SER A 24 -1.16 -7.32 3.37
N ILE A 25 -1.44 -6.41 2.43
CA ILE A 25 -1.78 -6.77 1.06
C ILE A 25 -1.21 -5.72 0.11
N ALA A 26 -0.65 -6.18 -1.00
CA ALA A 26 -0.12 -5.34 -2.07
C ALA A 26 -0.92 -5.57 -3.33
N PHE A 27 -1.32 -4.48 -4.00
CA PHE A 27 -2.13 -4.56 -5.21
C PHE A 27 -1.83 -3.38 -6.13
N LEU A 28 -2.16 -3.52 -7.41
CA LEU A 28 -1.96 -2.45 -8.38
C LEU A 28 -2.99 -1.34 -8.14
N ASP A 29 -2.55 -0.10 -8.20
CA ASP A 29 -3.43 1.05 -8.09
C ASP A 29 -4.39 1.08 -9.29
N ALA A 30 -5.68 1.30 -9.04
CA ALA A 30 -6.68 1.38 -10.10
C ALA A 30 -6.53 2.64 -10.96
N PHE A 31 -5.89 3.68 -10.41
CA PHE A 31 -5.65 4.95 -11.09
C PHE A 31 -4.15 5.26 -11.07
N PRO A 32 -3.34 4.46 -11.79
CA PRO A 32 -1.89 4.54 -11.65
C PRO A 32 -1.32 5.84 -12.23
N LEU A 33 -0.30 6.38 -11.55
CA LEU A 33 0.47 7.50 -12.09
C LEU A 33 1.40 7.04 -13.20
N THR A 34 1.92 5.81 -13.06
CA THR A 34 2.73 5.17 -14.09
C THR A 34 2.38 3.69 -14.09
N ARG A 35 2.77 3.00 -15.16
CA ARG A 35 2.59 1.54 -15.25
C ARG A 35 3.32 0.86 -14.09
N GLY A 36 2.62 -0.02 -13.39
CA GLY A 36 3.19 -0.75 -12.27
C GLY A 36 3.06 -0.04 -10.92
N HIS A 37 2.38 1.11 -10.87
CA HIS A 37 2.11 1.80 -9.62
C HIS A 37 1.37 0.85 -8.67
N THR A 38 1.99 0.55 -7.54
CA THR A 38 1.53 -0.44 -6.57
C THR A 38 1.23 0.23 -5.25
N LEU A 39 0.24 -0.30 -4.53
CA LEU A 39 -0.07 0.12 -3.17
C LEU A 39 0.16 -1.05 -2.23
N VAL A 40 0.72 -0.77 -1.05
CA VAL A 40 0.84 -1.73 0.03
C VAL A 40 0.10 -1.17 1.23
N ILE A 41 -0.84 -1.94 1.75
CA ILE A 41 -1.67 -1.51 2.87
C ILE A 41 -1.66 -2.55 4.00
N PRO A 42 -1.82 -2.11 5.26
CA PRO A 42 -2.17 -3.05 6.32
C PRO A 42 -3.63 -3.48 6.14
N LYS A 43 -3.95 -4.70 6.51
CA LYS A 43 -5.34 -5.19 6.45
C LYS A 43 -6.21 -4.52 7.51
N ASN A 44 -5.65 -4.29 8.70
CA ASN A 44 -6.33 -3.54 9.74
C ASN A 44 -6.37 -2.07 9.38
N HIS A 45 -7.44 -1.38 9.77
CA HIS A 45 -7.64 0.01 9.43
C HIS A 45 -6.89 0.94 10.36
N TYR A 46 -5.98 1.75 9.79
CA TYR A 46 -5.27 2.81 10.51
C TYR A 46 -5.21 4.04 9.61
N GLU A 47 -5.44 5.21 10.17
CA GLU A 47 -5.26 6.46 9.41
C GLU A 47 -3.80 6.94 9.47
N ARG A 48 -3.08 6.63 10.55
CA ARG A 48 -1.72 7.10 10.79
C ARG A 48 -0.78 5.94 11.06
N ILE A 49 0.45 6.08 10.57
CA ILE A 49 1.49 5.07 10.79
C ILE A 49 1.76 4.87 12.28
N GLN A 50 1.82 5.97 13.06
CA GLN A 50 2.13 5.89 14.49
C GLN A 50 1.06 5.16 15.31
N ASP A 51 -0.14 4.99 14.77
CA ASP A 51 -1.22 4.27 15.46
C ASP A 51 -1.16 2.77 15.23
N MET A 52 -0.30 2.31 14.33
CA MET A 52 -0.16 0.88 14.02
C MET A 52 0.49 0.13 15.16
N THR A 53 0.07 -1.12 15.37
CA THR A 53 0.79 -2.01 16.28
C THR A 53 2.19 -2.29 15.72
N GLU A 54 3.12 -2.69 16.59
CA GLU A 54 4.47 -3.05 16.15
C GLU A 54 4.43 -4.21 15.15
N ASP A 55 3.59 -5.20 15.38
CA ASP A 55 3.46 -6.35 14.49
C ASP A 55 2.93 -5.94 13.11
N ASP A 56 1.90 -5.12 13.06
CA ASP A 56 1.35 -4.66 11.79
C ASP A 56 2.33 -3.76 11.05
N ASN A 57 3.04 -2.89 11.78
CA ASN A 57 4.06 -2.04 11.18
C ASN A 57 5.21 -2.86 10.59
N ALA A 58 5.71 -3.85 11.34
CA ALA A 58 6.79 -4.71 10.87
C ALA A 58 6.35 -5.49 9.63
N ASP A 59 5.15 -6.04 9.62
CA ASP A 59 4.63 -6.80 8.49
C ASP A 59 4.44 -5.91 7.27
N LEU A 60 3.90 -4.69 7.46
CA LEU A 60 3.69 -3.75 6.35
C LEU A 60 5.01 -3.41 5.66
N PHE A 61 6.03 -3.00 6.42
CA PHE A 61 7.28 -2.55 5.83
C PHE A 61 8.16 -3.71 5.34
N SER A 62 8.01 -4.90 5.90
CA SER A 62 8.60 -6.10 5.32
C SER A 62 8.00 -6.40 3.95
N THR A 63 6.68 -6.23 3.83
CA THR A 63 5.98 -6.40 2.54
C THR A 63 6.41 -5.32 1.55
N VAL A 64 6.53 -4.08 2.00
CA VAL A 64 7.03 -2.97 1.17
C VAL A 64 8.41 -3.32 0.61
N GLN A 65 9.32 -3.80 1.46
CA GLN A 65 10.67 -4.19 1.04
C GLN A 65 10.63 -5.25 -0.05
N ASN A 66 9.83 -6.29 0.16
CA ASN A 66 9.69 -7.39 -0.79
C ASN A 66 9.12 -6.92 -2.12
N VAL A 67 8.03 -6.16 -2.09
CA VAL A 67 7.34 -5.71 -3.30
C VAL A 67 8.15 -4.67 -4.05
N THR A 68 8.89 -3.81 -3.34
CA THR A 68 9.77 -2.81 -3.97
C THR A 68 10.78 -3.48 -4.91
N SER A 69 11.32 -4.64 -4.52
CA SER A 69 12.28 -5.34 -5.38
C SER A 69 11.65 -5.78 -6.71
N LYS A 70 10.34 -6.05 -6.71
CA LYS A 70 9.62 -6.41 -7.93
C LYS A 70 9.32 -5.18 -8.78
N VAL A 71 8.92 -4.07 -8.13
CA VAL A 71 8.59 -2.82 -8.82
C VAL A 71 9.85 -2.22 -9.46
N ASP A 72 10.99 -2.29 -8.78
CA ASP A 72 12.28 -1.83 -9.32
C ASP A 72 12.63 -2.44 -10.67
N LYS A 73 12.17 -3.66 -10.93
CA LYS A 73 12.48 -4.34 -12.19
C LYS A 73 11.81 -3.68 -13.40
N ILE A 74 10.82 -2.82 -13.16
CA ILE A 74 10.10 -2.17 -14.26
C ILE A 74 10.94 -1.06 -14.89
N THR A 75 11.51 -0.18 -14.06
CA THR A 75 12.25 0.99 -14.52
C THR A 75 13.65 1.13 -13.91
N GLY A 76 13.97 0.32 -12.92
CA GLY A 76 15.27 0.39 -12.22
C GLY A 76 15.25 1.18 -10.94
N SER A 77 14.19 1.92 -10.65
CA SER A 77 14.06 2.65 -9.41
C SER A 77 12.59 2.87 -9.04
N THR A 78 12.32 3.11 -7.78
CA THR A 78 10.96 3.23 -7.24
C THR A 78 10.89 4.41 -6.29
N LEU A 79 9.87 5.25 -6.48
CA LEU A 79 9.54 6.27 -5.49
C LEU A 79 8.60 5.64 -4.47
N LEU A 80 8.99 5.67 -3.19
CA LEU A 80 8.12 5.27 -2.09
C LEU A 80 7.53 6.52 -1.46
N ALA A 81 6.21 6.57 -1.34
CA ALA A 81 5.54 7.73 -0.77
C ALA A 81 4.41 7.30 0.15
N VAL A 82 4.30 7.97 1.29
CA VAL A 82 3.22 7.76 2.26
C VAL A 82 2.68 9.13 2.66
N HIS A 83 1.37 9.30 2.54
CA HIS A 83 0.71 10.48 3.08
C HIS A 83 0.16 10.12 4.46
N ASN A 84 0.82 10.60 5.50
CA ASN A 84 0.42 10.25 6.86
C ASN A 84 -0.63 11.25 7.34
N CYS A 85 -1.89 10.84 7.25
CA CYS A 85 -3.05 11.63 7.59
C CYS A 85 -3.45 12.67 6.52
N LYS A 86 -4.65 13.18 6.69
CA LYS A 86 -5.36 14.00 5.70
C LYS A 86 -4.60 15.25 5.25
N ASP A 87 -3.99 15.97 6.20
CA ASP A 87 -3.33 17.25 5.89
C ASP A 87 -2.08 17.11 5.05
N SER A 88 -1.51 15.90 4.96
CA SER A 88 -0.35 15.62 4.10
C SER A 88 -0.75 15.18 2.69
N GLY A 89 -2.06 15.19 2.37
CA GLY A 89 -2.56 14.80 1.08
C GLY A 89 -3.13 13.39 1.01
N GLN A 90 -3.35 12.74 2.16
CA GLN A 90 -3.97 11.43 2.19
C GLN A 90 -5.41 11.53 1.70
N GLU A 91 -5.69 10.91 0.56
CA GLU A 91 -7.03 10.93 -0.03
C GLU A 91 -7.94 9.89 0.60
N ILE A 92 -7.41 8.72 0.93
CA ILE A 92 -8.14 7.63 1.55
C ILE A 92 -7.59 7.46 2.97
N PRO A 93 -8.43 7.62 4.01
CA PRO A 93 -7.97 7.59 5.39
C PRO A 93 -7.67 6.17 5.90
N HIS A 94 -6.70 5.53 5.29
CA HIS A 94 -6.20 4.21 5.60
C HIS A 94 -4.75 4.19 5.15
N VAL A 95 -3.82 3.88 6.03
CA VAL A 95 -2.38 3.87 5.71
C VAL A 95 -2.14 3.10 4.41
N HIS A 96 -1.44 3.72 3.48
CA HIS A 96 -1.04 3.06 2.24
C HIS A 96 0.29 3.62 1.76
N VAL A 97 1.15 2.72 1.32
CA VAL A 97 2.47 3.07 0.79
C VAL A 97 2.40 2.96 -0.73
N HIS A 98 2.67 4.08 -1.40
CA HIS A 98 2.77 4.11 -2.85
C HIS A 98 4.15 3.61 -3.28
N LEU A 99 4.18 2.68 -4.20
CA LEU A 99 5.40 2.24 -4.87
C LEU A 99 5.25 2.61 -6.33
N ILE A 100 5.94 3.66 -6.75
CA ILE A 100 5.77 4.26 -8.07
C ILE A 100 7.06 4.07 -8.88
N PRO A 101 7.03 3.25 -9.96
CA PRO A 101 8.20 3.12 -10.82
C PRO A 101 8.64 4.47 -11.39
N ARG A 102 9.94 4.75 -11.34
CA ARG A 102 10.52 6.01 -11.85
C ARG A 102 11.72 5.69 -12.71
N GLU A 103 11.87 6.48 -13.75
CA GLU A 103 13.06 6.39 -14.63
C GLU A 103 14.11 7.40 -14.22
#